data_2a926d4bf7579aa5c780a2041f788655
#
_entry.id   2a926d4bf7579aa5c780a2041f788655
#
_cell.length_a   1.000
_cell.length_b   1.000
_cell.length_c   1.000
_cell.angle_alpha   90.00
_cell.angle_beta   90.00
_cell.angle_gamma   90.00
#
_symmetry.space_group_name_H-M   'P 1'
#
loop_
_entity.id
_entity.type
_entity.pdbx_description
1 polymer ?
#
loop_
_entity_poly.entity_id
_entity_poly.type
_entity_poly.pdbx_seq_one_letter_code
_entity_poly.pdbx_strand_id
1 'polypeptide(L)'
;GPMGVHFPISYGLNEVWGYQPSAKKMYKLLQLFCYDQSFATPELADTRYRASIEPGFQEAFGSMFPEPRQNSVNNLSFTDEQIKAVEHDVLIVHGREDLVIPVSNAYKLINLLDKAELHVFGHCGHWTQIERSKDFANLVKQFVTK
;
A
#
# COMPACT_ATOMS: atom_id res chain seq x y z
N GLY A 1 0.04 3.33 -1.20
CA GLY A 1 -0.16 4.20 -0.04
C GLY A 1 0.88 3.97 1.05
N PRO A 2 1.40 5.01 1.71
CA PRO A 2 2.41 4.88 2.76
C PRO A 2 1.83 4.40 4.09
N MET A 3 2.61 3.57 4.79
CA MET A 3 2.48 3.29 6.22
C MET A 3 3.31 4.32 7.02
N GLY A 4 3.39 4.15 8.35
CA GLY A 4 4.24 4.96 9.23
C GLY A 4 3.47 5.85 10.19
N VAL A 5 2.18 6.07 9.97
CA VAL A 5 1.28 6.77 10.89
C VAL A 5 0.23 5.84 11.45
N HIS A 6 -0.20 6.09 12.69
CA HIS A 6 -1.27 5.32 13.31
C HIS A 6 -2.62 5.60 12.62
N PHE A 7 -3.36 4.52 12.33
CA PHE A 7 -4.74 4.57 11.85
C PHE A 7 -5.49 3.28 12.24
N PRO A 8 -6.81 3.29 12.35
CA PRO A 8 -7.59 2.07 12.47
C PRO A 8 -7.40 1.20 11.24
N ILE A 9 -7.08 -0.09 11.43
CA ILE A 9 -6.86 -0.99 10.30
C ILE A 9 -8.06 -0.98 9.37
N SER A 10 -7.82 -0.75 8.08
CA SER A 10 -8.87 -0.78 7.07
C SER A 10 -9.34 -2.21 6.80
N TYR A 11 -10.55 -2.36 6.25
CA TYR A 11 -11.02 -3.65 5.76
C TYR A 11 -10.04 -4.23 4.73
N GLY A 12 -9.60 -3.42 3.76
CA GLY A 12 -8.68 -3.88 2.71
C GLY A 12 -7.36 -4.39 3.26
N LEU A 13 -6.73 -3.65 4.18
CA LEU A 13 -5.46 -4.06 4.79
C LEU A 13 -5.63 -5.34 5.63
N ASN A 14 -6.74 -5.47 6.35
CA ASN A 14 -7.04 -6.68 7.12
C ASN A 14 -7.22 -7.91 6.21
N GLU A 15 -7.89 -7.76 5.06
CA GLU A 15 -8.00 -8.84 4.06
C GLU A 15 -6.64 -9.22 3.45
N VAL A 16 -5.78 -8.23 3.17
CA VAL A 16 -4.42 -8.46 2.65
C VAL A 16 -3.58 -9.24 3.64
N TRP A 17 -3.49 -8.76 4.87
CA TRP A 17 -2.68 -9.40 5.91
C TRP A 17 -3.25 -10.72 6.40
N GLY A 18 -4.58 -10.90 6.30
CA GLY A 18 -5.29 -12.12 6.63
C GLY A 18 -5.44 -13.11 5.47
N TYR A 19 -4.77 -12.86 4.36
CA TYR A 19 -4.91 -13.69 3.17
C TYR A 19 -4.60 -15.16 3.48
N GLN A 20 -5.57 -16.02 3.12
CA GLN A 20 -5.40 -17.47 3.11
C GLN A 20 -5.42 -17.93 1.64
N PRO A 21 -4.44 -18.75 1.19
CA PRO A 21 -4.26 -19.07 -0.22
C PRO A 21 -5.50 -19.68 -0.88
N SER A 22 -5.99 -18.96 -1.89
CA SER A 22 -7.00 -19.44 -2.83
C SER A 22 -7.03 -18.53 -4.05
N ALA A 23 -7.18 -19.07 -5.25
CA ALA A 23 -7.27 -18.27 -6.47
C ALA A 23 -8.42 -17.24 -6.40
N LYS A 24 -9.56 -17.65 -5.84
CA LYS A 24 -10.73 -16.75 -5.65
C LYS A 24 -10.43 -15.61 -4.68
N LYS A 25 -9.73 -15.87 -3.56
CA LYS A 25 -9.36 -14.83 -2.61
C LYS A 25 -8.30 -13.91 -3.22
N MET A 26 -7.31 -14.45 -3.94
CA MET A 26 -6.32 -13.64 -4.64
C MET A 26 -6.99 -12.69 -5.63
N TYR A 27 -7.96 -13.18 -6.44
CA TYR A 27 -8.71 -12.31 -7.35
C TYR A 27 -9.42 -11.15 -6.62
N LYS A 28 -10.06 -11.44 -5.46
CA LYS A 28 -10.67 -10.40 -4.62
C LYS A 28 -9.65 -9.39 -4.08
N LEU A 29 -8.44 -9.83 -3.71
CA LEU A 29 -7.38 -8.90 -3.30
C LEU A 29 -6.95 -7.99 -4.45
N LEU A 30 -6.84 -8.51 -5.68
CA LEU A 30 -6.53 -7.68 -6.85
C LEU A 30 -7.61 -6.60 -7.06
N GLN A 31 -8.88 -6.96 -6.86
CA GLN A 31 -9.99 -6.00 -6.93
C GLN A 31 -9.90 -4.90 -5.84
N LEU A 32 -9.38 -5.22 -4.65
CA LEU A 32 -9.12 -4.22 -3.60
C LEU A 32 -7.92 -3.31 -3.93
N PHE A 33 -6.95 -3.81 -4.68
CA PHE A 33 -5.76 -3.04 -5.03
C PHE A 33 -6.01 -2.02 -6.14
N CYS A 34 -6.92 -2.30 -7.06
CA CYS A 34 -7.14 -1.49 -8.25
C CYS A 34 -8.46 -0.72 -8.21
N TYR A 35 -8.43 0.55 -8.56
CA TYR A 35 -9.63 1.30 -8.90
C TYR A 35 -10.17 0.85 -10.27
N ASP A 36 -9.30 0.79 -11.28
CA ASP A 36 -9.63 0.24 -12.59
C ASP A 36 -9.57 -1.30 -12.53
N GLN A 37 -10.74 -1.90 -12.50
CA GLN A 37 -10.90 -3.35 -12.37
C GLN A 37 -10.36 -4.14 -13.57
N SER A 38 -10.03 -3.50 -14.70
CA SER A 38 -9.40 -4.16 -15.83
C SER A 38 -8.00 -4.69 -15.52
N PHE A 39 -7.33 -4.15 -14.49
CA PHE A 39 -6.06 -4.68 -13.99
C PHE A 39 -6.20 -5.94 -13.14
N ALA A 40 -7.38 -6.21 -12.60
CA ALA A 40 -7.65 -7.40 -11.79
C ALA A 40 -8.08 -8.56 -12.70
N THR A 41 -7.13 -9.19 -13.42
CA THR A 41 -7.46 -10.30 -14.31
C THR A 41 -7.35 -11.66 -13.64
N PRO A 42 -8.12 -12.68 -14.11
CA PRO A 42 -7.99 -14.04 -13.61
C PRO A 42 -6.58 -14.63 -13.78
N GLU A 43 -5.90 -14.30 -14.88
CA GLU A 43 -4.54 -14.77 -15.17
C GLU A 43 -3.53 -14.19 -14.18
N LEU A 44 -3.65 -12.90 -13.84
CA LEU A 44 -2.82 -12.27 -12.82
C LEU A 44 -3.11 -12.87 -11.44
N ALA A 45 -4.38 -13.15 -11.13
CA ALA A 45 -4.77 -13.79 -9.88
C ALA A 45 -4.19 -15.21 -9.76
N ASP A 46 -4.22 -16.00 -10.82
CA ASP A 46 -3.61 -17.34 -10.84
C ASP A 46 -2.09 -17.28 -10.66
N THR A 47 -1.42 -16.37 -11.36
CA THR A 47 0.03 -16.15 -11.24
C THR A 47 0.44 -15.81 -9.80
N ARG A 48 -0.28 -14.87 -9.17
CA ARG A 48 -0.01 -14.46 -7.78
C ARG A 48 -0.40 -15.54 -6.77
N TYR A 49 -1.49 -16.26 -7.01
CA TYR A 49 -1.89 -17.40 -6.19
C TYR A 49 -0.80 -18.47 -6.19
N ARG A 50 -0.27 -18.86 -7.35
CA ARG A 50 0.82 -19.83 -7.44
C ARG A 50 2.05 -19.39 -6.65
N ALA A 51 2.45 -18.13 -6.79
CA ALA A 51 3.56 -17.59 -6.00
C ALA A 51 3.27 -17.63 -4.48
N SER A 52 2.01 -17.42 -4.06
CA SER A 52 1.64 -17.39 -2.64
C SER A 52 1.62 -18.77 -1.96
N ILE A 53 1.62 -19.85 -2.74
CA ILE A 53 1.63 -21.23 -2.23
C ILE A 53 2.99 -21.92 -2.33
N GLU A 54 4.03 -21.18 -2.74
CA GLU A 54 5.39 -21.68 -2.70
C GLU A 54 5.78 -22.08 -1.26
N PRO A 55 6.58 -23.16 -1.08
CA PRO A 55 6.92 -23.65 0.25
C PRO A 55 7.47 -22.56 1.19
N GLY A 56 6.88 -22.45 2.38
CA GLY A 56 7.27 -21.50 3.41
C GLY A 56 6.75 -20.06 3.22
N PHE A 57 6.24 -19.69 2.03
CA PHE A 57 5.84 -18.32 1.75
C PHE A 57 4.66 -17.87 2.62
N GLN A 58 3.60 -18.69 2.67
CA GLN A 58 2.40 -18.35 3.44
C GLN A 58 2.66 -18.34 4.95
N GLU A 59 3.49 -19.26 5.44
CA GLU A 59 3.88 -19.31 6.85
C GLU A 59 4.68 -18.06 7.23
N ALA A 60 5.69 -17.70 6.44
CA ALA A 60 6.48 -16.50 6.65
C ALA A 60 5.61 -15.23 6.61
N PHE A 61 4.73 -15.10 5.61
CA PHE A 61 3.82 -13.95 5.49
C PHE A 61 2.87 -13.86 6.68
N GLY A 62 2.22 -14.96 7.05
CA GLY A 62 1.27 -15.00 8.17
C GLY A 62 1.93 -14.67 9.52
N SER A 63 3.19 -15.06 9.72
CA SER A 63 3.93 -14.75 10.94
C SER A 63 4.25 -13.25 11.12
N MET A 64 4.33 -12.50 10.02
CA MET A 64 4.57 -11.04 10.08
C MET A 64 3.37 -10.25 10.58
N PHE A 65 2.14 -10.76 10.39
CA PHE A 65 0.91 -10.04 10.69
C PHE A 65 -0.07 -10.87 11.53
N PRO A 66 0.31 -11.25 12.78
CA PRO A 66 -0.55 -12.04 13.67
C PRO A 66 -1.80 -11.26 14.12
N GLU A 67 -2.84 -11.99 14.50
CA GLU A 67 -4.02 -11.40 15.13
C GLU A 67 -3.72 -10.92 16.57
N PRO A 68 -4.32 -9.82 17.02
CA PRO A 68 -5.12 -8.87 16.23
C PRO A 68 -4.22 -7.98 15.36
N ARG A 69 -4.48 -7.92 14.05
CA ARG A 69 -3.63 -7.23 13.06
C ARG A 69 -3.52 -5.72 13.26
N GLN A 70 -4.41 -5.12 14.03
CA GLN A 70 -4.24 -3.72 14.48
C GLN A 70 -2.90 -3.51 15.20
N ASN A 71 -2.40 -4.50 15.94
CA ASN A 71 -1.11 -4.41 16.60
C ASN A 71 0.04 -4.24 15.61
N SER A 72 -0.05 -4.88 14.44
CA SER A 72 0.95 -4.72 13.38
C SER A 72 0.92 -3.30 12.78
N VAL A 73 -0.27 -2.68 12.64
CA VAL A 73 -0.36 -1.25 12.27
C VAL A 73 0.31 -0.38 13.30
N ASN A 74 0.05 -0.64 14.60
CA ASN A 74 0.63 0.14 15.70
C ASN A 74 2.16 0.00 15.74
N ASN A 75 2.68 -1.22 15.54
CA ASN A 75 4.12 -1.50 15.56
C ASN A 75 4.85 -0.91 14.32
N LEU A 76 4.15 -0.68 13.22
CA LEU A 76 4.68 -0.04 12.01
C LEU A 76 4.45 1.48 12.00
N SER A 77 3.92 2.03 13.08
CA SER A 77 3.68 3.47 13.22
C SER A 77 4.77 4.12 14.06
N PHE A 78 5.12 5.34 13.68
CA PHE A 78 6.10 6.18 14.36
C PHE A 78 5.42 7.36 15.06
N THR A 79 6.08 7.95 16.04
CA THR A 79 5.59 9.19 16.68
C THR A 79 5.74 10.36 15.71
N ASP A 80 4.97 11.43 15.95
CA ASP A 80 5.05 12.64 15.13
C ASP A 80 6.48 13.25 15.18
N GLU A 81 7.18 13.15 16.32
CA GLU A 81 8.57 13.61 16.50
C GLU A 81 9.55 12.79 15.66
N GLN A 82 9.37 11.47 15.58
CA GLN A 82 10.20 10.59 14.77
C GLN A 82 10.02 10.88 13.27
N ILE A 83 8.77 11.15 12.85
CA ILE A 83 8.48 11.51 11.44
C ILE A 83 9.07 12.88 11.11
N LYS A 84 8.91 13.87 11.99
CA LYS A 84 9.50 15.22 11.82
C LYS A 84 11.03 15.22 11.77
N ALA A 85 11.68 14.22 12.37
CA ALA A 85 13.13 14.08 12.35
C ALA A 85 13.70 13.57 11.01
N VAL A 86 12.86 13.26 10.02
CA VAL A 86 13.30 12.86 8.67
C VAL A 86 13.78 14.11 7.92
N GLU A 87 15.06 14.17 7.65
CA GLU A 87 15.70 15.33 6.99
C GLU A 87 15.81 15.20 5.46
N HIS A 88 15.46 14.03 4.92
CA HIS A 88 15.54 13.73 3.49
C HIS A 88 14.40 14.36 2.71
N ASP A 89 14.63 14.66 1.44
CA ASP A 89 13.55 14.95 0.51
C ASP A 89 12.67 13.71 0.33
N VAL A 90 11.36 13.86 0.42
CA VAL A 90 10.38 12.76 0.38
C VAL A 90 9.32 13.02 -0.67
N LEU A 91 9.12 12.09 -1.57
CA LEU A 91 7.98 12.07 -2.47
C LEU A 91 6.94 11.06 -1.98
N ILE A 92 5.77 11.55 -1.60
CA ILE A 92 4.62 10.74 -1.22
C ILE A 92 3.71 10.60 -2.45
N VAL A 93 3.42 9.35 -2.86
CA VAL A 93 2.49 9.08 -3.95
C VAL A 93 1.35 8.19 -3.45
N HIS A 94 0.10 8.59 -3.69
CA HIS A 94 -1.08 7.88 -3.20
C HIS A 94 -2.21 7.86 -4.23
N GLY A 95 -2.96 6.76 -4.30
CA GLY A 95 -4.23 6.71 -5.01
C GLY A 95 -5.36 7.20 -4.11
N ARG A 96 -6.19 8.11 -4.60
CA ARG A 96 -7.30 8.67 -3.79
C ARG A 96 -8.30 7.59 -3.35
N GLU A 97 -8.51 6.59 -4.19
CA GLU A 97 -9.44 5.49 -3.98
C GLU A 97 -8.76 4.23 -3.40
N ASP A 98 -7.62 4.39 -2.72
CA ASP A 98 -6.91 3.28 -2.07
C ASP A 98 -7.78 2.70 -0.93
N LEU A 99 -8.23 1.45 -1.11
CA LEU A 99 -9.04 0.70 -0.14
C LEU A 99 -8.18 -0.06 0.89
N VAL A 100 -6.87 -0.08 0.71
CA VAL A 100 -5.92 -0.77 1.61
C VAL A 100 -5.34 0.19 2.63
N ILE A 101 -4.73 1.28 2.17
CA ILE A 101 -4.19 2.33 3.05
C ILE A 101 -4.97 3.63 2.81
N PRO A 102 -5.60 4.19 3.83
CA PRO A 102 -6.38 5.43 3.67
C PRO A 102 -5.51 6.60 3.19
N VAL A 103 -5.99 7.39 2.26
CA VAL A 103 -5.28 8.58 1.75
C VAL A 103 -5.01 9.63 2.86
N SER A 104 -5.79 9.61 3.94
CA SER A 104 -5.54 10.43 5.13
C SER A 104 -4.16 10.23 5.74
N ASN A 105 -3.56 9.03 5.58
CA ASN A 105 -2.19 8.78 6.02
C ASN A 105 -1.18 9.64 5.25
N ALA A 106 -1.37 9.79 3.94
CA ALA A 106 -0.52 10.68 3.12
C ALA A 106 -0.67 12.14 3.53
N TYR A 107 -1.91 12.59 3.83
CA TYR A 107 -2.15 13.94 4.34
C TYR A 107 -1.54 14.17 5.72
N LYS A 108 -1.55 13.19 6.60
CA LYS A 108 -0.85 13.30 7.88
C LYS A 108 0.66 13.39 7.69
N LEU A 109 1.24 12.56 6.85
CA LEU A 109 2.68 12.54 6.58
C LEU A 109 3.17 13.86 5.96
N ILE A 110 2.47 14.40 4.95
CA ILE A 110 2.88 15.68 4.32
C ILE A 110 2.86 16.85 5.31
N ASN A 111 2.00 16.81 6.32
CA ASN A 111 1.94 17.83 7.36
C ASN A 111 3.03 17.69 8.43
N LEU A 112 3.68 16.53 8.53
CA LEU A 112 4.73 16.27 9.53
C LEU A 112 6.14 16.37 8.93
N LEU A 113 6.31 16.02 7.67
CA LEU A 113 7.58 16.00 6.96
C LEU A 113 7.89 17.38 6.36
N ASP A 114 8.99 17.99 6.77
CA ASP A 114 9.38 19.34 6.34
C ASP A 114 9.71 19.41 4.83
N LYS A 115 10.41 18.39 4.31
CA LYS A 115 10.88 18.35 2.93
C LYS A 115 10.11 17.30 2.11
N ALA A 116 8.77 17.36 2.16
CA ALA A 116 7.95 16.40 1.45
C ALA A 116 7.11 17.04 0.35
N GLU A 117 6.90 16.26 -0.71
CA GLU A 117 5.95 16.54 -1.77
C GLU A 117 4.89 15.43 -1.79
N LEU A 118 3.64 15.79 -1.99
CA LEU A 118 2.55 14.83 -2.10
C LEU A 118 1.88 14.91 -3.46
N HIS A 119 1.77 13.77 -4.12
CA HIS A 119 0.94 13.61 -5.30
C HIS A 119 -0.16 12.57 -5.06
N VAL A 120 -1.41 12.99 -5.24
CA VAL A 120 -2.58 12.11 -5.12
C VAL A 120 -3.23 11.92 -6.48
N PHE A 121 -3.19 10.69 -7.00
CA PHE A 121 -3.88 10.34 -8.23
C PHE A 121 -5.37 10.09 -7.97
N GLY A 122 -6.25 10.80 -8.67
CA GLY A 122 -7.67 10.46 -8.74
C GLY A 122 -7.92 9.26 -9.68
N HIS A 123 -9.01 8.51 -9.43
CA HIS A 123 -9.33 7.27 -10.15
C HIS A 123 -8.16 6.28 -10.12
N CYS A 124 -7.60 6.07 -8.94
CA CYS A 124 -6.43 5.24 -8.72
C CYS A 124 -6.50 4.61 -7.32
N GLY A 125 -6.28 3.30 -7.25
CA GLY A 125 -6.30 2.53 -6.02
C GLY A 125 -4.93 2.44 -5.35
N HIS A 126 -4.68 1.28 -4.73
CA HIS A 126 -3.45 1.00 -3.99
C HIS A 126 -2.22 0.86 -4.90
N TRP A 127 -2.40 0.41 -6.14
CA TRP A 127 -1.32 0.15 -7.10
C TRP A 127 -1.04 1.33 -8.03
N THR A 128 -0.70 2.48 -7.47
CA THR A 128 -0.41 3.71 -8.24
C THR A 128 0.62 3.49 -9.36
N GLN A 129 1.67 2.71 -9.09
CA GLN A 129 2.73 2.40 -10.05
C GLN A 129 2.27 1.49 -11.21
N ILE A 130 1.12 0.84 -11.09
CA ILE A 130 0.51 0.00 -12.12
C ILE A 130 -0.57 0.78 -12.86
N GLU A 131 -1.55 1.30 -12.11
CA GLU A 131 -2.71 2.01 -12.67
C GLU A 131 -2.33 3.34 -13.34
N ARG A 132 -1.26 3.99 -12.87
CA ARG A 132 -0.74 5.27 -13.36
C ARG A 132 0.74 5.18 -13.76
N SER A 133 1.13 4.07 -14.39
CA SER A 133 2.55 3.72 -14.59
C SER A 133 3.39 4.80 -15.25
N LYS A 134 2.90 5.44 -16.30
CA LYS A 134 3.62 6.52 -17.02
C LYS A 134 3.75 7.78 -16.16
N ASP A 135 2.65 8.22 -15.55
CA ASP A 135 2.62 9.42 -14.72
C ASP A 135 3.45 9.22 -13.46
N PHE A 136 3.35 8.03 -12.83
CA PHE A 136 4.17 7.64 -11.69
C PHE A 136 5.66 7.66 -12.03
N ALA A 137 6.07 7.05 -13.15
CA ALA A 137 7.47 7.02 -13.58
C ALA A 137 8.01 8.43 -13.87
N ASN A 138 7.23 9.29 -14.53
CA ASN A 138 7.61 10.68 -14.79
C ASN A 138 7.77 11.48 -13.49
N LEU A 139 6.84 11.32 -12.56
CA LEU A 139 6.87 12.00 -11.26
C LEU A 139 8.12 11.60 -10.45
N VAL A 140 8.42 10.29 -10.38
CA VAL A 140 9.63 9.79 -9.70
C VAL A 140 10.89 10.30 -10.40
N LYS A 141 10.95 10.25 -11.74
CA LYS A 141 12.08 10.78 -12.50
C LYS A 141 12.33 12.26 -12.19
N GLN A 142 11.30 13.09 -12.22
CA GLN A 142 11.42 14.51 -11.90
C GLN A 142 11.94 14.74 -10.49
N PHE A 143 11.45 13.93 -9.53
CA PHE A 143 11.86 14.06 -8.13
C PHE A 143 13.33 13.69 -7.93
N VAL A 144 13.82 12.58 -8.50
CA VAL A 144 15.22 12.12 -8.30
C VAL A 144 16.25 12.86 -9.13
N THR A 145 15.84 13.71 -10.07
CA THR A 145 16.75 14.51 -10.92
C THR A 145 16.78 15.99 -10.53
N LYS A 146 16.14 16.38 -9.42
CA LYS A 146 16.29 17.71 -8.80
C LYS A 146 17.70 17.88 -8.22
#